data_7d8561306308258c66918f6cdb08d4ce
#
_entry.id   7d8561306308258c66918f6cdb08d4ce
#
_cell.length_a   1.000
_cell.length_b   1.000
_cell.length_c   1.000
_cell.angle_alpha   90.00
_cell.angle_beta   90.00
_cell.angle_gamma   90.00
#
_symmetry.space_group_name_H-M   'P 1'
#
loop_
_entity.id
_entity.type
_entity.pdbx_description
1 polymer ?
#
loop_
_entity_poly.entity_id
_entity_poly.type
_entity_poly.pdbx_seq_one_letter_code
_entity_poly.pdbx_strand_id
1 'polypeptide(L)'
;MTISTDDRLELHELPGRYGDAIDDRDWDGLDRIFTDDAVFDLTDLGIPLLVGLAEIRRFMDEDAQHPKTHTMTNVYVDVDDPDDGGGVRLNFRIVALQR
;
A
#
# COMPACT_ATOMS: atom_id res chain seq x y z
N MET A 1 -8.14 4.53 -20.53
CA MET A 1 -7.91 3.12 -20.14
C MET A 1 -9.12 2.59 -19.39
N THR A 2 -9.52 1.37 -19.68
CA THR A 2 -10.54 0.69 -18.90
C THR A 2 -9.89 -0.53 -18.22
N ILE A 3 -10.40 -0.89 -17.07
CA ILE A 3 -9.96 -2.10 -16.38
C ILE A 3 -11.15 -3.06 -16.28
N SER A 4 -10.85 -4.36 -16.22
CA SER A 4 -11.89 -5.39 -16.10
C SER A 4 -12.51 -5.35 -14.70
N THR A 5 -13.67 -5.98 -14.56
CA THR A 5 -14.30 -6.16 -13.25
C THR A 5 -13.40 -6.97 -12.32
N ASP A 6 -12.75 -8.00 -12.85
CA ASP A 6 -11.83 -8.82 -12.07
C ASP A 6 -10.64 -8.01 -11.55
N ASP A 7 -10.04 -7.17 -12.40
CA ASP A 7 -8.94 -6.29 -11.99
C ASP A 7 -9.41 -5.29 -10.93
N ARG A 8 -10.61 -4.76 -11.09
CA ARG A 8 -11.19 -3.82 -10.13
C ARG A 8 -11.40 -4.49 -8.78
N LEU A 9 -11.88 -5.73 -8.76
CA LEU A 9 -12.05 -6.48 -7.51
C LEU A 9 -10.68 -6.74 -6.83
N GLU A 10 -9.68 -7.12 -7.58
CA GLU A 10 -8.33 -7.33 -7.04
C GLU A 10 -7.77 -6.04 -6.41
N LEU A 11 -7.98 -4.91 -7.08
CA LEU A 11 -7.56 -3.62 -6.56
C LEU A 11 -8.30 -3.26 -5.27
N HIS A 12 -9.60 -3.54 -5.20
CA HIS A 12 -10.37 -3.29 -3.98
C HIS A 12 -9.95 -4.16 -2.81
N GLU A 13 -9.39 -5.33 -3.04
CA GLU A 13 -8.87 -6.20 -1.99
C GLU A 13 -7.48 -5.79 -1.50
N LEU A 14 -6.74 -5.05 -2.31
CA LEU A 14 -5.33 -4.77 -2.04
C LEU A 14 -5.09 -4.02 -0.72
N PRO A 15 -5.86 -2.97 -0.37
CA PRO A 15 -5.64 -2.28 0.90
C PRO A 15 -5.82 -3.20 2.11
N GLY A 16 -6.81 -4.08 2.09
CA GLY A 16 -7.02 -5.06 3.17
C GLY A 16 -5.85 -6.03 3.28
N ARG A 17 -5.33 -6.53 2.17
CA ARG A 17 -4.17 -7.41 2.15
C ARG A 17 -2.92 -6.71 2.70
N TYR A 18 -2.74 -5.44 2.36
CA TYR A 18 -1.65 -4.63 2.88
C TYR A 18 -1.76 -4.48 4.40
N GLY A 19 -2.93 -4.10 4.90
CA GLY A 19 -3.16 -3.94 6.33
C GLY A 19 -2.91 -5.23 7.11
N ASP A 20 -3.41 -6.35 6.59
CA ASP A 20 -3.21 -7.65 7.22
C ASP A 20 -1.73 -8.06 7.22
N ALA A 21 -1.00 -7.81 6.15
CA ALA A 21 0.42 -8.11 6.08
C ALA A 21 1.20 -7.36 7.17
N ILE A 22 0.90 -6.09 7.36
CA ILE A 22 1.53 -5.27 8.40
C ILE A 22 1.13 -5.77 9.79
N ASP A 23 -0.16 -5.99 10.01
CA ASP A 23 -0.68 -6.43 11.32
C ASP A 23 -0.12 -7.80 11.72
N ASP A 24 0.05 -8.69 10.76
CA ASP A 24 0.59 -10.03 10.96
C ASP A 24 2.13 -10.08 10.94
N ARG A 25 2.77 -8.96 10.64
CA ARG A 25 4.23 -8.88 10.46
C ARG A 25 4.73 -9.84 9.36
N ASP A 26 3.94 -9.98 8.30
CA ASP A 26 4.24 -10.86 7.18
C ASP A 26 5.07 -10.09 6.14
N TRP A 27 6.33 -9.86 6.47
CA TRP A 27 7.21 -9.08 5.60
C TRP A 27 7.53 -9.82 4.30
N ASP A 28 7.57 -11.13 4.32
CA ASP A 28 7.78 -11.94 3.11
C ASP A 28 6.59 -11.85 2.16
N GLY A 29 5.39 -11.58 2.67
CA GLY A 29 4.19 -11.42 1.84
C GLY A 29 4.08 -10.08 1.13
N LEU A 30 4.96 -9.13 1.39
CA LEU A 30 4.91 -7.81 0.76
C LEU A 30 5.12 -7.88 -0.76
N ASP A 31 5.75 -8.91 -1.28
CA ASP A 31 5.94 -9.10 -2.72
C ASP A 31 4.63 -9.38 -3.47
N ARG A 32 3.56 -9.73 -2.76
CA ARG A 32 2.23 -9.88 -3.36
C ARG A 32 1.49 -8.55 -3.46
N ILE A 33 2.02 -7.51 -2.82
CA ILE A 33 1.39 -6.19 -2.74
C ILE A 33 2.17 -5.18 -3.55
N PHE A 34 3.50 -5.22 -3.45
CA PHE A 34 4.39 -4.27 -4.10
C PHE A 34 5.23 -4.96 -5.16
N THR A 35 5.48 -4.25 -6.25
CA THR A 35 6.49 -4.66 -7.24
C THR A 35 7.89 -4.42 -6.69
N ASP A 36 8.90 -5.04 -7.30
CA ASP A 36 10.29 -4.90 -6.86
C ASP A 36 10.79 -3.46 -6.90
N ASP A 37 10.27 -2.66 -7.82
CA ASP A 37 10.64 -1.27 -8.02
C ASP A 37 9.67 -0.28 -7.36
N ALA A 38 8.80 -0.75 -6.48
CA ALA A 38 7.80 0.10 -5.83
C ALA A 38 8.46 1.24 -5.07
N VAL A 39 7.78 2.37 -5.04
CA VAL A 39 8.20 3.55 -4.26
C VAL A 39 7.16 3.78 -3.18
N PHE A 40 7.62 3.90 -1.94
CA PHE A 40 6.77 4.15 -0.79
C PHE A 40 7.10 5.55 -0.25
N ASP A 41 6.16 6.46 -0.41
CA ASP A 41 6.39 7.87 -0.10
C ASP A 41 5.64 8.27 1.18
N LEU A 42 6.36 8.33 2.28
CA LEU A 42 5.90 8.85 3.56
C LEU A 42 6.65 10.13 3.94
N THR A 43 7.13 10.88 2.94
CA THR A 43 7.94 12.07 3.20
C THR A 43 7.16 13.16 3.95
N ASP A 44 5.83 13.19 3.80
CA ASP A 44 4.98 14.09 4.59
C ASP A 44 5.05 13.81 6.09
N LEU A 45 5.46 12.60 6.48
CA LEU A 45 5.63 12.21 7.88
C LEU A 45 7.09 12.33 8.32
N GLY A 46 7.94 12.93 7.50
CA GLY A 46 9.36 13.08 7.82
C GLY A 46 10.21 11.85 7.59
N ILE A 47 9.68 10.87 6.87
CA ILE A 47 10.39 9.62 6.54
C ILE A 47 11.06 9.78 5.18
N PRO A 48 12.32 9.37 5.02
CA PRO A 48 12.96 9.40 3.70
C PRO A 48 12.20 8.56 2.69
N LEU A 49 12.25 8.97 1.42
CA LEU A 49 11.62 8.22 0.35
C LEU A 49 12.21 6.80 0.27
N LEU A 50 11.35 5.80 0.28
CA LEU A 50 11.77 4.40 0.19
C LEU A 50 11.63 3.93 -1.24
N VAL A 51 12.72 3.50 -1.85
CA VAL A 51 12.77 3.09 -3.25
C VAL A 51 13.12 1.60 -3.33
N GLY A 52 12.21 0.81 -3.84
CA GLY A 52 12.37 -0.61 -4.01
C GLY A 52 11.83 -1.43 -2.86
N LEU A 53 11.35 -2.63 -3.19
CA LEU A 53 10.73 -3.52 -2.22
C LEU A 53 11.66 -3.90 -1.06
N ALA A 54 12.95 -4.10 -1.36
CA ALA A 54 13.91 -4.46 -0.32
C ALA A 54 14.03 -3.36 0.75
N GLU A 55 14.04 -2.10 0.33
CA GLU A 55 14.10 -0.96 1.25
C GLU A 55 12.80 -0.83 2.04
N ILE A 56 11.65 -1.03 1.38
CA ILE A 56 10.34 -0.99 2.04
C ILE A 56 10.28 -2.07 3.11
N ARG A 57 10.68 -3.29 2.77
CA ARG A 57 10.67 -4.43 3.70
C ARG A 57 11.56 -4.16 4.91
N ARG A 58 12.76 -3.67 4.68
CA ARG A 58 13.69 -3.35 5.77
C ARG A 58 13.13 -2.29 6.70
N PHE A 59 12.55 -1.23 6.13
CA PHE A 59 11.90 -0.17 6.93
C PHE A 59 10.77 -0.73 7.78
N MET A 60 9.91 -1.55 7.20
CA MET A 60 8.77 -2.14 7.91
C MET A 60 9.22 -3.07 9.04
N ASP A 61 10.26 -3.86 8.81
CA ASP A 61 10.77 -4.83 9.77
C ASP A 61 11.59 -4.17 10.89
N GLU A 62 12.44 -3.20 10.55
CA GLU A 62 13.47 -2.70 11.45
C GLU A 62 13.19 -1.32 12.01
N ASP A 63 12.62 -0.41 11.21
CA ASP A 63 12.59 1.01 11.57
C ASP A 63 11.21 1.52 11.96
N ALA A 64 10.15 0.95 11.41
CA ALA A 64 8.80 1.45 11.63
C ALA A 64 8.23 0.95 12.95
N GLN A 65 7.49 1.83 13.63
CA GLN A 65 6.64 1.44 14.74
C GLN A 65 5.24 1.22 14.19
N HIS A 66 4.70 0.03 14.42
CA HIS A 66 3.41 -0.34 13.86
C HIS A 66 2.30 -0.26 14.90
N PRO A 67 1.12 0.24 14.50
CA PRO A 67 -0.05 0.17 15.36
C PRO A 67 -0.49 -1.28 15.53
N LYS A 68 -1.43 -1.50 16.45
CA LYS A 68 -1.95 -2.84 16.73
C LYS A 68 -2.73 -3.40 15.55
N THR A 69 -3.50 -2.57 14.87
CA THR A 69 -4.33 -2.99 13.75
C THR A 69 -4.61 -1.83 12.81
N HIS A 70 -4.88 -2.16 11.57
CA HIS A 70 -5.27 -1.21 10.52
C HIS A 70 -6.66 -1.55 10.04
N THR A 71 -7.48 -0.52 9.83
CA THR A 71 -8.76 -0.63 9.14
C THR A 71 -8.71 0.24 7.89
N MET A 72 -9.06 -0.32 6.74
CA MET A 72 -9.04 0.39 5.46
C MET A 72 -10.48 0.78 5.11
N THR A 73 -10.67 2.05 4.75
CA THR A 73 -11.98 2.57 4.41
C THR A 73 -11.92 3.42 3.14
N ASN A 74 -13.07 3.74 2.60
CA ASN A 74 -13.19 4.66 1.47
C ASN A 74 -12.35 4.22 0.27
N VAL A 75 -12.38 2.92 -0.03
CA VAL A 75 -11.61 2.34 -1.13
C VAL A 75 -12.30 2.63 -2.45
N TYR A 76 -11.59 3.26 -3.37
CA TYR A 76 -12.09 3.44 -4.73
C TYR A 76 -10.94 3.58 -5.72
N VAL A 77 -11.25 3.35 -6.98
CA VAL A 77 -10.25 3.30 -8.05
C VAL A 77 -10.56 4.39 -9.07
N ASP A 78 -9.53 5.15 -9.42
CA ASP A 78 -9.56 6.10 -10.54
C ASP A 78 -8.74 5.53 -11.68
N VAL A 79 -9.30 5.57 -12.88
CA VAL A 79 -8.59 5.18 -14.11
C VAL A 79 -8.35 6.43 -14.95
N ASP A 80 -7.41 6.33 -15.89
CA ASP A 80 -7.08 7.41 -16.82
C ASP A 80 -6.64 8.70 -16.13
N ASP A 81 -5.91 8.57 -15.01
CA ASP A 81 -5.36 9.72 -14.31
C ASP A 81 -4.18 10.27 -15.11
N PRO A 82 -4.29 11.49 -15.67
CA PRO A 82 -3.20 12.05 -16.46
C PRO A 82 -1.95 12.36 -15.63
N ASP A 83 -2.10 12.57 -14.32
CA ASP A 83 -0.96 12.84 -13.44
C ASP A 83 -0.12 11.59 -13.19
N ASP A 84 -0.71 10.40 -13.37
CA ASP A 84 -0.03 9.12 -13.28
C ASP A 84 0.33 8.52 -14.62
N GLY A 85 0.37 9.33 -15.67
CA GLY A 85 0.70 8.85 -17.01
C GLY A 85 -0.37 7.95 -17.62
N GLY A 86 -1.61 8.10 -17.20
CA GLY A 86 -2.73 7.27 -17.69
C GLY A 86 -2.87 5.94 -16.96
N GLY A 87 -2.20 5.79 -15.82
CA GLY A 87 -2.30 4.58 -15.00
C GLY A 87 -3.57 4.53 -14.15
N VAL A 88 -3.57 3.61 -13.21
CA VAL A 88 -4.68 3.40 -12.28
C VAL A 88 -4.27 3.87 -10.90
N ARG A 89 -5.13 4.65 -10.26
CA ARG A 89 -4.93 5.11 -8.89
C ARG A 89 -5.92 4.41 -7.97
N LEU A 90 -5.39 3.77 -6.94
CA LEU A 90 -6.18 3.19 -5.86
C LEU A 90 -6.16 4.17 -4.68
N ASN A 91 -7.35 4.53 -4.20
CA ASN A 91 -7.52 5.48 -3.10
C ASN A 91 -8.12 4.75 -1.90
N PHE A 92 -7.63 5.05 -0.71
CA PHE A 92 -8.20 4.52 0.52
C PHE A 92 -7.72 5.34 1.71
N ARG A 93 -8.40 5.16 2.83
CA ARG A 93 -8.02 5.77 4.11
C ARG A 93 -7.65 4.68 5.09
N ILE A 94 -6.71 4.98 5.97
CA ILE A 94 -6.25 4.06 6.99
C ILE A 94 -6.67 4.60 8.34
N VAL A 95 -7.35 3.77 9.13
CA VAL A 95 -7.59 4.03 10.54
C VAL A 95 -6.77 3.01 11.32
N ALA A 96 -5.86 3.49 12.15
CA ALA A 96 -4.95 2.64 12.89
C ALA A 96 -5.25 2.75 14.38
N LEU A 97 -5.34 1.61 15.07
CA LEU A 97 -5.55 1.56 16.52
C LEU A 97 -4.21 1.41 17.21
N GLN A 98 -3.91 2.36 18.06
CA GLN A 98 -2.74 2.35 18.93
C GLN A 98 -3.10 1.82 20.31
N ARG A 99 -2.13 1.31 21.01
CA ARG A 99 -2.28 0.99 22.41
C ARG A 99 -1.86 2.16 23.28
#